data_410382edbee7cb5c70a2020ecd4f984f
#
_entry.id   410382edbee7cb5c70a2020ecd4f984f
#
_cell.length_a   1.000
_cell.length_b   1.000
_cell.length_c   1.000
_cell.angle_alpha   90.00
_cell.angle_beta   90.00
_cell.angle_gamma   90.00
#
_symmetry.space_group_name_H-M   'P 1'
#
loop_
_entity.id
_entity.type
_entity.pdbx_description
1 polymer ?
#
loop_
_entity_poly.entity_id
_entity_poly.type
_entity_poly.pdbx_seq_one_letter_code
_entity_poly.pdbx_strand_id
1 'polypeptide(L)'
;MKTRKKGILFFAVVAGIMLTSAVTLAVNPAQWIDDSSDFDEMTQEELDAFDLDALGLELGYSGDELSQFCSANELAGSNEYVKEYKIPTACTQPLAITVDHNGIVWFAQTNTGKVAKFDPLTETFTEYDNSVWKNVERIFVASAIENNVEPTKLRSMMWGIDYFPDGSIWFTDEATDAIWKFSIDDESYDRISYSQTDEGKSSLPQKLVIEGSKIIINDFTGGRLSFLDYAQDEQGLLHYAIPSVMEDAVTSDFAIDSDKNVWYTNWVPSGQGILVKFDYPGYEFQSTQGEVTQGLLLQDFVEWYNFPAGLTTPNGVAVGPDQKIWLADTSSNYFFSFDPKTEEFTKYVT
;
A
#
# COMPACT_ATOMS: atom_id res chain seq x y z
N MET A 1 -5.07 28.89 22.92
CA MET A 1 -4.12 28.06 23.67
C MET A 1 -4.91 27.01 24.46
N LYS A 2 -5.17 25.87 23.84
CA LYS A 2 -5.74 24.67 24.51
C LYS A 2 -5.10 23.44 23.90
N THR A 3 -4.38 22.75 24.70
CA THR A 3 -3.54 21.58 24.52
C THR A 3 -4.28 20.42 23.82
N ARG A 4 -3.82 20.03 22.65
CA ARG A 4 -4.12 18.76 21.99
C ARG A 4 -3.18 17.68 22.57
N LYS A 5 -3.67 16.90 23.51
CA LYS A 5 -3.01 15.69 24.01
C LYS A 5 -4.06 14.59 24.09
N LYS A 6 -4.39 13.93 22.98
CA LYS A 6 -5.23 12.69 23.05
C LYS A 6 -5.08 11.77 21.83
N GLY A 7 -4.11 11.92 20.94
CA GLY A 7 -3.96 11.02 19.77
C GLY A 7 -2.88 9.94 19.85
N ILE A 8 -1.99 10.00 20.83
CA ILE A 8 -0.71 9.26 20.78
C ILE A 8 -0.81 7.80 21.27
N LEU A 9 -1.90 7.38 21.88
CA LEU A 9 -1.94 6.07 22.56
C LEU A 9 -2.44 4.90 21.70
N PHE A 10 -3.06 5.16 20.56
CA PHE A 10 -3.69 4.10 19.77
C PHE A 10 -2.75 3.46 18.71
N PHE A 11 -1.76 4.21 18.24
CA PHE A 11 -0.82 3.73 17.22
C PHE A 11 0.21 2.72 17.73
N ALA A 12 0.51 2.74 19.02
CA ALA A 12 1.52 1.84 19.61
C ALA A 12 1.11 0.35 19.64
N VAL A 13 -0.17 0.04 19.48
CA VAL A 13 -0.68 -1.33 19.63
C VAL A 13 -0.78 -2.07 18.31
N VAL A 14 -1.10 -1.38 17.21
CA VAL A 14 -1.28 -2.04 15.90
C VAL A 14 0.07 -2.31 15.22
N ALA A 15 1.03 -1.41 15.34
CA ALA A 15 2.39 -1.64 14.84
C ALA A 15 3.16 -2.72 15.64
N GLY A 16 2.82 -2.94 16.89
CA GLY A 16 3.45 -3.95 17.75
C GLY A 16 3.07 -5.40 17.46
N ILE A 17 2.01 -5.64 16.69
CA ILE A 17 1.53 -6.99 16.37
C ILE A 17 2.15 -7.54 15.08
N MET A 18 2.59 -6.68 14.19
CA MET A 18 3.17 -7.10 12.91
C MET A 18 4.66 -7.46 12.98
N LEU A 19 5.39 -7.03 14.03
CA LEU A 19 6.82 -7.27 14.13
C LEU A 19 7.23 -7.54 15.58
N THR A 20 7.40 -8.78 15.95
CA THR A 20 8.11 -9.19 17.18
C THR A 20 9.63 -8.99 17.08
N SER A 21 10.10 -8.05 16.28
CA SER A 21 11.47 -7.58 16.24
C SER A 21 11.47 -6.06 16.19
N ALA A 22 11.96 -5.47 17.29
CA ALA A 22 12.26 -4.07 17.54
C ALA A 22 12.20 -3.13 16.34
N VAL A 23 10.99 -2.73 15.94
CA VAL A 23 10.82 -1.53 15.15
C VAL A 23 10.64 -0.40 16.15
N THR A 24 11.65 0.41 16.30
CA THR A 24 11.50 1.77 16.85
C THR A 24 10.30 2.38 16.15
N LEU A 25 9.30 2.81 16.91
CA LEU A 25 8.13 3.50 16.43
C LEU A 25 8.57 4.59 15.43
N ALA A 26 8.57 4.27 14.16
CA ALA A 26 8.59 5.29 13.14
C ALA A 26 7.26 6.02 13.33
N VAL A 27 7.32 7.25 13.78
CA VAL A 27 6.18 8.17 13.73
C VAL A 27 5.77 8.18 12.27
N ASN A 28 4.51 7.89 11.97
CA ASN A 28 4.02 7.90 10.60
C ASN A 28 4.34 9.28 9.99
N PRO A 29 5.19 9.37 8.97
CA PRO A 29 5.55 10.65 8.36
C PRO A 29 4.34 11.44 7.88
N ALA A 30 3.29 10.77 7.43
CA ALA A 30 2.02 11.38 7.01
C ALA A 30 1.35 12.20 8.13
N GLN A 31 1.65 11.96 9.40
CA GLN A 31 1.16 12.82 10.50
C GLN A 31 1.87 14.20 10.56
N TRP A 32 2.97 14.33 9.86
CA TRP A 32 3.77 15.56 9.81
C TRP A 32 3.51 16.34 8.53
N ILE A 33 3.09 15.66 7.46
CA ILE A 33 2.66 16.23 6.20
C ILE A 33 1.14 16.37 6.30
N ASP A 34 0.69 17.29 7.12
CA ASP A 34 -0.74 17.56 7.34
C ASP A 34 -1.22 18.45 6.19
N ASP A 35 -1.60 17.82 5.10
CA ASP A 35 -2.17 18.41 3.91
C ASP A 35 -1.19 18.55 2.72
N SER A 36 -1.72 18.28 1.52
CA SER A 36 -1.03 18.49 0.25
C SER A 36 -0.53 19.94 0.05
N SER A 37 -1.02 20.87 0.86
CA SER A 37 -0.58 22.27 0.89
C SER A 37 0.87 22.46 1.29
N ASP A 38 1.43 21.61 2.17
CA ASP A 38 2.84 21.76 2.61
C ASP A 38 3.83 21.45 1.48
N PHE A 39 3.44 20.64 0.49
CA PHE A 39 4.26 20.38 -0.69
C PHE A 39 4.28 21.55 -1.67
N ASP A 40 3.21 22.35 -1.68
CA ASP A 40 3.08 23.50 -2.57
C ASP A 40 3.75 24.77 -2.00
N GLU A 41 4.13 24.78 -0.73
CA GLU A 41 4.71 25.97 -0.07
C GLU A 41 6.22 26.13 -0.30
N MET A 42 6.97 25.02 -0.52
CA MET A 42 8.40 25.10 -0.79
C MET A 42 8.67 25.21 -2.29
N THR A 43 9.39 26.24 -2.68
CA THR A 43 9.85 26.37 -4.07
C THR A 43 10.95 25.36 -4.40
N GLN A 44 11.09 25.00 -5.67
CA GLN A 44 12.15 24.09 -6.11
C GLN A 44 13.55 24.61 -5.73
N GLU A 45 13.76 25.93 -5.72
CA GLU A 45 15.03 26.56 -5.31
C GLU A 45 15.32 26.33 -3.82
N GLU A 46 14.29 26.41 -2.96
CA GLU A 46 14.41 26.12 -1.53
C GLU A 46 14.66 24.62 -1.28
N LEU A 47 13.99 23.74 -2.02
CA LEU A 47 14.23 22.31 -1.95
C LEU A 47 15.62 21.92 -2.43
N ASP A 48 16.12 22.51 -3.49
CA ASP A 48 17.46 22.25 -4.01
C ASP A 48 18.57 22.80 -3.11
N ALA A 49 18.28 23.90 -2.39
CA ALA A 49 19.18 24.44 -1.38
C ALA A 49 19.23 23.59 -0.10
N PHE A 50 18.25 22.72 0.10
CA PHE A 50 18.20 21.83 1.26
C PHE A 50 19.01 20.56 0.98
N ASP A 51 20.31 20.64 1.26
CA ASP A 51 21.25 19.56 1.04
C ASP A 51 21.24 18.60 2.25
N LEU A 52 20.59 17.45 2.10
CA LEU A 52 20.51 16.41 3.12
C LEU A 52 21.91 15.89 3.54
N ASP A 53 22.83 15.81 2.58
CA ASP A 53 24.20 15.34 2.83
C ASP A 53 24.99 16.39 3.64
N ALA A 54 24.76 17.69 3.39
CA ALA A 54 25.41 18.78 4.12
C ALA A 54 24.97 18.87 5.59
N LEU A 55 23.79 18.35 5.93
CA LEU A 55 23.31 18.28 7.31
C LEU A 55 24.08 17.25 8.14
N GLY A 56 24.93 16.43 7.52
CA GLY A 56 25.67 15.37 8.19
C GLY A 56 24.75 14.32 8.85
N LEU A 57 23.50 14.29 8.42
CA LEU A 57 22.56 13.31 8.89
C LEU A 57 22.94 11.98 8.23
N GLU A 58 23.45 11.04 9.02
CA GLU A 58 23.56 9.67 8.61
C GLU A 58 22.14 9.09 8.51
N LEU A 59 21.41 9.49 7.46
CA LEU A 59 20.07 8.96 7.15
C LEU A 59 20.14 7.51 6.67
N GLY A 60 21.23 6.83 6.94
CA GLY A 60 21.46 5.42 6.63
C GLY A 60 20.79 4.47 7.63
N TYR A 61 20.89 3.18 7.35
CA TYR A 61 20.53 2.16 8.30
C TYR A 61 21.57 2.11 9.43
N SER A 62 21.11 1.96 10.67
CA SER A 62 21.99 1.59 11.80
C SER A 62 22.61 0.22 11.60
N GLY A 63 23.66 -0.12 12.35
CA GLY A 63 24.32 -1.39 12.23
C GLY A 63 23.38 -2.61 12.38
N ASP A 64 22.40 -2.52 13.28
CA ASP A 64 21.41 -3.57 13.49
C ASP A 64 20.40 -3.64 12.34
N GLU A 65 19.96 -2.51 11.83
CA GLU A 65 19.07 -2.40 10.67
C GLU A 65 19.77 -2.85 9.38
N LEU A 66 21.07 -2.56 9.20
CA LEU A 66 21.84 -3.08 8.08
C LEU A 66 21.83 -4.60 8.06
N SER A 67 21.94 -5.24 9.21
CA SER A 67 21.90 -6.70 9.31
C SER A 67 20.53 -7.28 9.03
N GLN A 68 19.47 -6.54 9.32
CA GLN A 68 18.09 -6.96 9.16
C GLN A 68 17.56 -6.74 7.73
N PHE A 69 17.87 -5.60 7.13
CA PHE A 69 17.25 -5.16 5.87
C PHE A 69 18.18 -5.25 4.67
N CYS A 70 19.49 -5.32 4.91
CA CYS A 70 20.47 -5.45 3.85
C CYS A 70 21.05 -6.87 3.91
N SER A 71 21.01 -7.61 2.81
CA SER A 71 21.62 -8.94 2.76
C SER A 71 23.08 -8.88 3.20
N ALA A 72 23.44 -9.67 4.20
CA ALA A 72 24.83 -9.84 4.62
C ALA A 72 25.68 -10.53 3.55
N ASN A 73 25.07 -11.18 2.58
CA ASN A 73 25.74 -11.89 1.50
C ASN A 73 25.86 -11.00 0.27
N GLU A 74 27.06 -10.72 -0.16
CA GLU A 74 27.32 -10.00 -1.41
C GLU A 74 26.94 -10.79 -2.66
N LEU A 75 26.73 -12.09 -2.53
CA LEU A 75 26.45 -13.00 -3.64
C LEU A 75 25.00 -13.48 -3.56
N ALA A 76 24.31 -13.41 -4.69
CA ALA A 76 23.03 -14.08 -4.87
C ALA A 76 23.23 -15.61 -4.73
N GLY A 77 22.40 -16.25 -3.93
CA GLY A 77 22.39 -17.71 -3.77
C GLY A 77 21.48 -18.33 -4.84
N SER A 78 21.93 -19.44 -5.43
CA SER A 78 21.10 -20.17 -6.38
C SER A 78 21.23 -21.67 -6.14
N ASN A 79 20.16 -22.40 -6.41
CA ASN A 79 20.12 -23.86 -6.36
C ASN A 79 19.36 -24.41 -7.58
N GLU A 80 19.07 -25.70 -7.60
CA GLU A 80 18.38 -26.34 -8.73
C GLU A 80 16.91 -25.86 -8.92
N TYR A 81 16.31 -25.21 -7.92
CA TYR A 81 14.92 -24.76 -7.94
C TYR A 81 14.75 -23.25 -7.97
N VAL A 82 15.78 -22.51 -7.50
CA VAL A 82 15.71 -21.05 -7.32
C VAL A 82 16.96 -20.40 -7.87
N LYS A 83 16.78 -19.37 -8.67
CA LYS A 83 17.85 -18.48 -9.11
C LYS A 83 17.60 -17.09 -8.53
N GLU A 84 18.56 -16.62 -7.75
CA GLU A 84 18.55 -15.31 -7.15
C GLU A 84 19.33 -14.31 -8.00
N TYR A 85 18.82 -13.08 -8.09
CA TYR A 85 19.47 -11.98 -8.77
C TYR A 85 19.66 -10.82 -7.80
N LYS A 86 20.89 -10.31 -7.72
CA LYS A 86 21.19 -9.18 -6.84
C LYS A 86 20.77 -7.87 -7.48
N ILE A 87 19.91 -7.12 -6.78
CA ILE A 87 19.53 -5.76 -7.19
C ILE A 87 20.76 -4.83 -7.06
N PRO A 88 21.03 -3.95 -8.05
CA PRO A 88 22.23 -3.10 -8.04
C PRO A 88 22.31 -2.17 -6.84
N THR A 89 21.23 -1.46 -6.51
CA THR A 89 21.17 -0.63 -5.30
C THR A 89 20.98 -1.51 -4.06
N ALA A 90 21.87 -1.36 -3.08
CA ALA A 90 21.78 -2.10 -1.84
C ALA A 90 20.63 -1.61 -0.93
N CYS A 91 20.11 -2.49 -0.09
CA CYS A 91 19.17 -2.17 0.98
C CYS A 91 17.84 -1.56 0.51
N THR A 92 17.37 -1.88 -0.66
CA THR A 92 16.18 -1.25 -1.27
C THR A 92 14.85 -1.82 -0.78
N GLN A 93 14.85 -2.98 -0.14
CA GLN A 93 13.65 -3.67 0.34
C GLN A 93 12.51 -3.73 -0.70
N PRO A 94 12.66 -4.46 -1.80
CA PRO A 94 11.58 -4.61 -2.78
C PRO A 94 10.45 -5.44 -2.16
N LEU A 95 9.27 -4.86 -2.01
CA LEU A 95 8.10 -5.54 -1.45
C LEU A 95 7.09 -5.96 -2.51
N ALA A 96 6.86 -5.08 -3.49
CA ALA A 96 5.85 -5.29 -4.51
C ALA A 96 6.48 -5.59 -5.87
N ILE A 97 5.87 -6.51 -6.62
CA ILE A 97 6.35 -7.00 -7.90
C ILE A 97 5.17 -7.24 -8.85
N THR A 98 5.36 -6.86 -10.12
CA THR A 98 4.42 -7.18 -11.20
C THR A 98 5.18 -7.56 -12.47
N VAL A 99 4.46 -8.06 -13.48
CA VAL A 99 5.07 -8.45 -14.77
C VAL A 99 4.25 -7.81 -15.90
N ASP A 100 4.93 -7.12 -16.80
CA ASP A 100 4.26 -6.54 -17.95
C ASP A 100 3.97 -7.58 -19.07
N HIS A 101 3.27 -7.14 -20.12
CA HIS A 101 2.89 -8.00 -21.24
C HIS A 101 4.08 -8.55 -22.06
N ASN A 102 5.27 -7.96 -21.90
CA ASN A 102 6.51 -8.43 -22.54
C ASN A 102 7.29 -9.43 -21.66
N GLY A 103 6.79 -9.70 -20.47
CA GLY A 103 7.48 -10.56 -19.50
C GLY A 103 8.59 -9.86 -18.73
N ILE A 104 8.68 -8.54 -18.78
CA ILE A 104 9.59 -7.75 -17.95
C ILE A 104 9.03 -7.67 -16.54
N VAL A 105 9.88 -7.94 -15.57
CA VAL A 105 9.53 -7.88 -14.14
C VAL A 105 9.75 -6.47 -13.63
N TRP A 106 8.72 -5.86 -13.07
CA TRP A 106 8.75 -4.54 -12.45
C TRP A 106 8.61 -4.66 -10.94
N PHE A 107 9.35 -3.87 -10.18
CA PHE A 107 9.27 -3.87 -8.72
C PHE A 107 9.54 -2.50 -8.14
N ALA A 108 8.93 -2.23 -6.98
CA ALA A 108 9.15 -1.01 -6.22
C ALA A 108 10.29 -1.19 -5.22
N GLN A 109 11.21 -0.25 -5.20
CA GLN A 109 12.32 -0.20 -4.24
C GLN A 109 11.92 0.68 -3.05
N THR A 110 11.30 0.07 -2.08
CA THR A 110 10.60 0.70 -0.97
C THR A 110 11.37 1.84 -0.29
N ASN A 111 12.65 1.63 0.01
CA ASN A 111 13.43 2.62 0.76
C ASN A 111 14.06 3.74 -0.08
N THR A 112 13.79 3.75 -1.37
CA THR A 112 14.39 4.72 -2.30
C THR A 112 13.36 5.44 -3.14
N GLY A 113 12.08 5.07 -3.02
CA GLY A 113 11.00 5.61 -3.83
C GLY A 113 11.12 5.31 -5.32
N LYS A 114 12.02 4.39 -5.72
CA LYS A 114 12.29 4.06 -7.11
C LYS A 114 11.42 2.92 -7.60
N VAL A 115 11.18 2.90 -8.89
CA VAL A 115 10.78 1.71 -9.63
C VAL A 115 12.01 1.15 -10.37
N ALA A 116 12.08 -0.15 -10.45
CA ALA A 116 13.08 -0.84 -11.25
C ALA A 116 12.45 -1.94 -12.09
N LYS A 117 13.11 -2.28 -13.18
CA LYS A 117 12.77 -3.44 -13.99
C LYS A 117 13.91 -4.43 -14.07
N PHE A 118 13.54 -5.68 -14.23
CA PHE A 118 14.45 -6.78 -14.52
C PHE A 118 13.98 -7.49 -15.78
N ASP A 119 14.88 -7.62 -16.74
CA ASP A 119 14.64 -8.41 -17.95
C ASP A 119 15.17 -9.85 -17.73
N PRO A 120 14.29 -10.85 -17.64
CA PRO A 120 14.70 -12.24 -17.42
C PRO A 120 15.48 -12.85 -18.58
N LEU A 121 15.37 -12.30 -19.80
CA LEU A 121 16.08 -12.83 -20.97
C LEU A 121 17.54 -12.40 -21.01
N THR A 122 17.81 -11.17 -20.62
CA THR A 122 19.16 -10.59 -20.61
C THR A 122 19.78 -10.61 -19.21
N GLU A 123 18.98 -10.90 -18.19
CA GLU A 123 19.36 -10.89 -16.77
C GLU A 123 19.89 -9.52 -16.32
N THR A 124 19.31 -8.45 -16.84
CA THR A 124 19.75 -7.08 -16.56
C THR A 124 18.70 -6.28 -15.78
N PHE A 125 19.19 -5.44 -14.89
CA PHE A 125 18.39 -4.47 -14.16
C PHE A 125 18.50 -3.08 -14.78
N THR A 126 17.39 -2.33 -14.71
CA THR A 126 17.37 -0.88 -14.92
C THR A 126 16.61 -0.26 -13.75
N GLU A 127 17.23 0.71 -13.10
CA GLU A 127 16.64 1.43 -11.96
C GLU A 127 16.35 2.86 -12.40
N TYR A 128 15.18 3.40 -12.00
CA TYR A 128 14.72 4.73 -12.38
C TYR A 128 14.71 5.65 -11.17
N ASP A 129 15.55 6.67 -11.19
CA ASP A 129 15.63 7.65 -10.11
C ASP A 129 14.35 8.49 -10.01
N ASN A 130 13.82 8.64 -8.80
CA ASN A 130 12.64 9.42 -8.52
C ASN A 130 13.03 10.76 -7.85
N SER A 131 13.07 11.83 -8.64
CA SER A 131 13.40 13.17 -8.15
C SER A 131 12.28 13.73 -7.26
N VAL A 132 11.03 13.39 -7.55
CA VAL A 132 9.88 13.85 -6.75
C VAL A 132 9.94 13.21 -5.35
N TRP A 133 10.28 11.94 -5.24
CA TRP A 133 10.51 11.29 -3.95
C TRP A 133 11.59 11.99 -3.12
N LYS A 134 12.69 12.39 -3.75
CA LYS A 134 13.75 13.13 -3.06
C LYS A 134 13.27 14.46 -2.50
N ASN A 135 12.35 15.14 -3.19
CA ASN A 135 11.73 16.36 -2.68
C ASN A 135 10.83 16.06 -1.48
N VAL A 136 10.03 14.99 -1.54
CA VAL A 136 9.23 14.54 -0.39
C VAL A 136 10.11 14.25 0.82
N GLU A 137 11.23 13.56 0.63
CA GLU A 137 12.18 13.27 1.71
C GLU A 137 12.78 14.55 2.31
N ARG A 138 13.12 15.53 1.48
CA ARG A 138 13.62 16.85 1.92
C ARG A 138 12.61 17.60 2.77
N ILE A 139 11.35 17.65 2.32
CA ILE A 139 10.26 18.30 3.07
C ILE A 139 10.05 17.60 4.41
N PHE A 140 10.04 16.26 4.41
CA PHE A 140 9.91 15.48 5.64
C PHE A 140 11.02 15.82 6.65
N VAL A 141 12.26 15.87 6.21
CA VAL A 141 13.40 16.20 7.07
C VAL A 141 13.34 17.66 7.53
N ALA A 142 12.99 18.60 6.65
CA ALA A 142 12.82 20.01 6.99
C ALA A 142 11.75 20.21 8.07
N SER A 143 10.60 19.60 7.90
CA SER A 143 9.50 19.64 8.87
C SER A 143 9.90 19.05 10.23
N ALA A 144 10.65 17.95 10.25
CA ALA A 144 11.18 17.39 11.50
C ALA A 144 12.07 18.38 12.24
N ILE A 145 12.97 19.05 11.52
CA ILE A 145 13.89 20.07 12.10
C ILE A 145 13.09 21.26 12.65
N GLU A 146 12.12 21.76 11.89
CA GLU A 146 11.29 22.90 12.30
C GLU A 146 10.51 22.59 13.59
N ASN A 147 10.01 21.37 13.71
CA ASN A 147 9.28 20.91 14.88
C ASN A 147 10.19 20.43 16.04
N ASN A 148 11.51 20.61 15.94
CA ASN A 148 12.50 20.13 16.92
C ASN A 148 12.43 18.62 17.17
N VAL A 149 12.15 17.85 16.14
CA VAL A 149 12.22 16.38 16.14
C VAL A 149 13.52 15.97 15.47
N GLU A 150 14.15 14.93 15.98
CA GLU A 150 15.35 14.36 15.36
C GLU A 150 15.01 13.85 13.96
N PRO A 151 15.60 14.41 12.90
CA PRO A 151 15.28 13.99 11.55
C PRO A 151 15.80 12.58 11.28
N THR A 152 15.00 11.80 10.63
CA THR A 152 15.32 10.43 10.18
C THR A 152 15.14 10.33 8.69
N LYS A 153 15.71 9.28 8.09
CA LYS A 153 15.44 8.96 6.69
C LYS A 153 13.96 8.65 6.50
N LEU A 154 13.35 9.20 5.47
CA LEU A 154 12.01 8.82 5.05
C LEU A 154 12.04 7.34 4.64
N ARG A 155 11.23 6.54 5.30
CA ARG A 155 11.06 5.13 5.00
C ARG A 155 9.60 4.88 4.68
N SER A 156 9.37 4.16 3.63
CA SER A 156 8.03 3.78 3.22
C SER A 156 7.92 2.28 3.03
N MET A 157 6.69 1.83 2.94
CA MET A 157 6.33 0.49 2.51
C MET A 157 5.49 0.61 1.25
N MET A 158 6.04 0.11 0.14
CA MET A 158 5.38 0.07 -1.16
C MET A 158 4.83 -1.33 -1.38
N TRP A 159 3.63 -1.58 -0.86
CA TRP A 159 3.03 -2.91 -0.82
C TRP A 159 2.39 -3.34 -2.12
N GLY A 160 1.87 -2.39 -2.88
CA GLY A 160 1.14 -2.63 -4.12
C GLY A 160 1.86 -2.08 -5.33
N ILE A 161 1.91 -2.84 -6.40
CA ILE A 161 2.37 -2.41 -7.71
C ILE A 161 1.59 -3.15 -8.78
N ASP A 162 1.20 -2.47 -9.84
CA ASP A 162 0.59 -3.10 -11.00
C ASP A 162 0.99 -2.39 -12.30
N TYR A 163 0.92 -3.15 -13.40
CA TYR A 163 1.24 -2.68 -14.73
C TYR A 163 -0.05 -2.31 -15.49
N PHE A 164 -0.01 -1.16 -16.12
CA PHE A 164 -1.11 -0.64 -16.90
C PHE A 164 -0.93 -0.88 -18.41
N PRO A 165 -2.01 -1.20 -19.14
CA PRO A 165 -1.93 -1.37 -20.59
C PRO A 165 -1.52 -0.12 -21.37
N ASP A 166 -1.59 1.06 -20.76
CA ASP A 166 -1.14 2.33 -21.32
C ASP A 166 0.38 2.53 -21.25
N GLY A 167 1.11 1.56 -20.70
CA GLY A 167 2.56 1.64 -20.52
C GLY A 167 2.98 2.34 -19.24
N SER A 168 2.14 2.36 -18.22
CA SER A 168 2.50 2.90 -16.91
C SER A 168 2.57 1.82 -15.82
N ILE A 169 3.37 2.10 -14.79
CA ILE A 169 3.46 1.33 -13.57
C ILE A 169 2.86 2.16 -12.44
N TRP A 170 1.92 1.57 -11.70
CA TRP A 170 1.31 2.21 -10.56
C TRP A 170 1.70 1.50 -9.27
N PHE A 171 2.01 2.24 -8.22
CA PHE A 171 2.37 1.67 -6.92
C PHE A 171 1.92 2.53 -5.76
N THR A 172 1.72 1.90 -4.62
CA THR A 172 1.31 2.56 -3.38
C THR A 172 2.50 2.98 -2.54
N ASP A 173 2.34 4.05 -1.78
CA ASP A 173 3.32 4.58 -0.84
C ASP A 173 2.64 4.87 0.49
N GLU A 174 2.83 3.97 1.45
CA GLU A 174 2.22 4.03 2.77
C GLU A 174 2.69 5.24 3.58
N ALA A 175 3.97 5.61 3.47
CA ALA A 175 4.54 6.65 4.32
C ALA A 175 4.09 8.06 3.95
N THR A 176 3.69 8.27 2.71
CA THR A 176 3.36 9.61 2.20
C THR A 176 1.90 9.73 1.76
N ASP A 177 1.05 8.77 2.15
CA ASP A 177 -0.37 8.72 1.76
C ASP A 177 -0.54 8.99 0.26
N ALA A 178 0.24 8.28 -0.56
CA ALA A 178 0.30 8.54 -1.98
C ALA A 178 0.18 7.28 -2.82
N ILE A 179 -0.23 7.51 -4.06
CA ILE A 179 -0.12 6.58 -5.16
C ILE A 179 0.80 7.22 -6.17
N TRP A 180 1.68 6.43 -6.73
CA TRP A 180 2.61 6.87 -7.75
C TRP A 180 2.27 6.26 -9.10
N LYS A 181 2.39 7.05 -10.13
CA LYS A 181 2.40 6.62 -11.52
C LYS A 181 3.80 6.82 -12.10
N PHE A 182 4.35 5.79 -12.68
CA PHE A 182 5.59 5.86 -13.46
C PHE A 182 5.25 5.62 -14.93
N SER A 183 5.49 6.60 -15.79
CA SER A 183 5.38 6.47 -17.26
C SER A 183 6.63 5.81 -17.79
N ILE A 184 6.48 4.64 -18.43
CA ILE A 184 7.62 3.88 -18.97
C ILE A 184 8.26 4.61 -20.15
N ASP A 185 7.46 5.27 -20.98
CA ASP A 185 7.95 5.95 -22.19
C ASP A 185 8.71 7.23 -21.88
N ASP A 186 8.24 8.00 -20.91
CA ASP A 186 8.82 9.28 -20.51
C ASP A 186 9.84 9.16 -19.37
N GLU A 187 9.91 7.98 -18.73
CA GLU A 187 10.71 7.72 -17.53
C GLU A 187 10.44 8.74 -16.41
N SER A 188 9.18 9.16 -16.30
CA SER A 188 8.74 10.20 -15.37
C SER A 188 7.81 9.67 -14.29
N TYR A 189 7.79 10.35 -13.14
CA TYR A 189 6.94 10.02 -12.01
C TYR A 189 5.92 11.13 -11.76
N ASP A 190 4.68 10.70 -11.54
CA ASP A 190 3.60 11.54 -11.02
C ASP A 190 3.22 11.02 -9.63
N ARG A 191 3.09 11.95 -8.68
CA ARG A 191 2.60 11.65 -7.33
C ARG A 191 1.16 12.10 -7.21
N ILE A 192 0.29 11.17 -6.80
CA ILE A 192 -1.12 11.44 -6.55
C ILE A 192 -1.37 11.30 -5.06
N SER A 193 -1.75 12.38 -4.39
CA SER A 193 -2.11 12.34 -2.98
C SER A 193 -3.35 11.49 -2.78
N TYR A 194 -3.27 10.57 -1.84
CA TYR A 194 -4.36 9.65 -1.53
C TYR A 194 -5.19 10.10 -0.32
N SER A 195 -4.79 11.16 0.36
CA SER A 195 -5.45 11.64 1.56
C SER A 195 -6.92 11.96 1.33
N GLN A 196 -7.79 11.16 1.85
CA GLN A 196 -9.26 11.32 1.78
C GLN A 196 -9.93 10.79 3.04
N THR A 197 -9.29 10.91 4.17
CA THR A 197 -9.88 10.45 5.42
C THR A 197 -10.66 11.55 6.10
N ASP A 198 -11.64 11.16 6.89
CA ASP A 198 -12.26 12.04 7.89
C ASP A 198 -11.19 12.67 8.79
N GLU A 199 -11.43 13.88 9.25
CA GLU A 199 -10.47 14.63 10.07
C GLU A 199 -9.81 13.75 11.15
N GLY A 200 -8.50 13.58 11.05
CA GLY A 200 -7.66 12.95 12.06
C GLY A 200 -7.36 11.46 11.89
N LYS A 201 -7.75 10.85 10.78
CA LYS A 201 -7.29 9.49 10.41
C LYS A 201 -6.23 9.61 9.32
N SER A 202 -5.13 8.90 9.46
CA SER A 202 -4.18 8.69 8.37
C SER A 202 -4.67 7.54 7.50
N SER A 203 -4.43 7.63 6.20
CA SER A 203 -4.58 6.51 5.29
C SER A 203 -3.26 5.75 5.16
N LEU A 204 -3.35 4.45 4.90
CA LEU A 204 -2.19 3.62 4.57
C LEU A 204 -2.56 2.79 3.34
N PRO A 205 -2.39 3.35 2.12
CA PRO A 205 -2.65 2.62 0.89
C PRO A 205 -1.63 1.49 0.74
N GLN A 206 -2.11 0.26 0.66
CA GLN A 206 -1.24 -0.91 0.58
C GLN A 206 -1.31 -1.58 -0.79
N LYS A 207 -2.24 -2.50 -0.98
CA LYS A 207 -2.39 -3.19 -2.25
C LYS A 207 -3.16 -2.33 -3.24
N LEU A 208 -2.76 -2.36 -4.50
CA LEU A 208 -3.55 -1.86 -5.60
C LEU A 208 -3.70 -2.93 -6.69
N VAL A 209 -4.83 -2.91 -7.36
CA VAL A 209 -5.13 -3.76 -8.52
C VAL A 209 -5.89 -2.93 -9.54
N ILE A 210 -5.59 -3.17 -10.79
CA ILE A 210 -6.27 -2.51 -11.90
C ILE A 210 -7.39 -3.40 -12.41
N GLU A 211 -8.61 -2.87 -12.44
CA GLU A 211 -9.77 -3.54 -13.01
C GLU A 211 -10.52 -2.58 -13.94
N GLY A 212 -10.48 -2.89 -15.23
CA GLY A 212 -11.09 -2.01 -16.26
C GLY A 212 -10.46 -0.62 -16.29
N SER A 213 -11.27 0.41 -16.02
CA SER A 213 -10.83 1.82 -15.92
C SER A 213 -10.54 2.27 -14.49
N LYS A 214 -10.61 1.37 -13.52
CA LYS A 214 -10.44 1.71 -12.11
C LYS A 214 -9.14 1.13 -11.54
N ILE A 215 -8.55 1.88 -10.64
CA ILE A 215 -7.58 1.38 -9.69
C ILE A 215 -8.34 1.13 -8.40
N ILE A 216 -8.26 -0.10 -7.89
CA ILE A 216 -8.83 -0.50 -6.61
C ILE A 216 -7.69 -0.57 -5.60
N ILE A 217 -7.86 0.08 -4.45
CA ILE A 217 -6.83 0.20 -3.43
C ILE A 217 -7.44 -0.10 -2.07
N ASN A 218 -6.76 -0.91 -1.26
CA ASN A 218 -7.10 -1.01 0.14
C ASN A 218 -6.36 0.05 0.95
N ASP A 219 -7.11 0.72 1.81
CA ASP A 219 -6.60 1.63 2.82
C ASP A 219 -6.63 0.92 4.18
N PHE A 220 -5.45 0.48 4.62
CA PHE A 220 -5.34 -0.38 5.78
C PHE A 220 -5.92 0.25 7.05
N THR A 221 -5.42 1.42 7.44
CA THR A 221 -5.88 2.11 8.66
C THR A 221 -7.12 2.96 8.44
N GLY A 222 -7.34 3.45 7.22
CA GLY A 222 -8.57 4.12 6.85
C GLY A 222 -9.78 3.18 6.83
N GLY A 223 -9.53 1.85 6.85
CA GLY A 223 -10.58 0.84 6.96
C GLY A 223 -11.52 0.85 5.78
N ARG A 224 -11.03 1.04 4.55
CA ARG A 224 -11.87 1.15 3.35
C ARG A 224 -11.20 0.57 2.12
N LEU A 225 -12.00 0.29 1.10
CA LEU A 225 -11.55 0.14 -0.28
C LEU A 225 -11.84 1.43 -1.04
N SER A 226 -10.88 1.87 -1.83
CA SER A 226 -11.00 3.06 -2.67
C SER A 226 -10.93 2.69 -4.14
N PHE A 227 -11.74 3.37 -4.94
CA PHE A 227 -11.84 3.18 -6.37
C PHE A 227 -11.51 4.49 -7.07
N LEU A 228 -10.42 4.53 -7.79
CA LEU A 228 -10.00 5.69 -8.56
C LEU A 228 -10.22 5.43 -10.05
N ASP A 229 -10.82 6.39 -10.74
CA ASP A 229 -10.90 6.38 -12.20
C ASP A 229 -9.70 7.11 -12.76
N TYR A 230 -8.75 6.37 -13.30
CA TYR A 230 -7.52 6.94 -13.86
C TYR A 230 -7.68 7.55 -15.27
N ALA A 231 -8.80 7.27 -15.93
CA ALA A 231 -9.09 7.81 -17.25
C ALA A 231 -9.69 9.22 -17.19
N GLN A 232 -10.10 9.66 -16.01
CA GLN A 232 -10.66 10.98 -15.78
C GLN A 232 -9.62 11.89 -15.14
N ASP A 233 -8.97 12.68 -15.98
CA ASP A 233 -8.19 13.86 -15.61
C ASP A 233 -7.12 13.77 -14.52
N GLU A 234 -6.12 14.63 -14.66
CA GLU A 234 -4.92 14.79 -13.83
C GLU A 234 -5.14 14.96 -12.33
N GLN A 235 -6.37 15.03 -11.87
CA GLN A 235 -6.71 15.09 -10.46
C GLN A 235 -7.27 13.78 -9.92
N GLY A 236 -7.09 12.67 -10.62
CA GLY A 236 -7.24 11.24 -10.26
C GLY A 236 -8.11 10.95 -9.06
N LEU A 237 -9.24 11.62 -9.00
CA LEU A 237 -9.98 11.71 -7.77
C LEU A 237 -10.64 10.39 -7.46
N LEU A 238 -10.57 10.05 -6.22
CA LEU A 238 -11.37 9.03 -5.58
C LEU A 238 -12.78 9.06 -6.17
N HIS A 239 -13.09 8.06 -6.95
CA HIS A 239 -14.42 7.97 -7.54
C HIS A 239 -15.45 7.66 -6.46
N TYR A 240 -15.15 6.69 -5.61
CA TYR A 240 -15.89 6.35 -4.41
C TYR A 240 -15.05 5.46 -3.48
N ALA A 241 -15.46 5.38 -2.23
CA ALA A 241 -14.86 4.49 -1.25
C ALA A 241 -15.94 3.63 -0.59
N ILE A 242 -15.63 2.37 -0.34
CA ILE A 242 -16.46 1.46 0.43
C ILE A 242 -15.92 1.46 1.86
N PRO A 243 -16.63 2.05 2.81
CA PRO A 243 -16.19 2.07 4.19
C PRO A 243 -16.17 0.66 4.78
N SER A 244 -15.43 0.48 5.84
CA SER A 244 -15.51 -0.73 6.64
C SER A 244 -16.93 -0.99 7.12
N VAL A 245 -17.37 -2.24 7.04
CA VAL A 245 -18.65 -2.69 7.62
C VAL A 245 -18.58 -2.75 9.14
N MET A 246 -17.37 -2.85 9.69
CA MET A 246 -17.10 -2.86 11.13
C MET A 246 -16.46 -1.54 11.56
N GLU A 247 -16.95 -0.99 12.68
CA GLU A 247 -16.35 0.19 13.30
C GLU A 247 -14.91 -0.11 13.74
N ASP A 248 -13.99 0.83 13.51
CA ASP A 248 -12.56 0.76 13.85
C ASP A 248 -11.80 -0.45 13.26
N ALA A 249 -12.34 -1.10 12.24
CA ALA A 249 -11.67 -2.19 11.57
C ALA A 249 -10.64 -1.68 10.56
N VAL A 250 -9.60 -2.49 10.36
CA VAL A 250 -8.65 -2.34 9.25
C VAL A 250 -9.12 -3.14 8.03
N THR A 251 -8.68 -2.71 6.85
CA THR A 251 -8.87 -3.42 5.58
C THR A 251 -7.52 -3.85 5.05
N SER A 252 -7.17 -5.12 5.23
CA SER A 252 -5.77 -5.54 5.04
C SER A 252 -5.43 -6.07 3.65
N ASP A 253 -6.38 -6.67 2.95
CA ASP A 253 -6.17 -7.18 1.59
C ASP A 253 -7.50 -7.43 0.88
N PHE A 254 -7.45 -7.56 -0.44
CA PHE A 254 -8.60 -7.87 -1.27
C PHE A 254 -8.23 -8.71 -2.50
N ALA A 255 -9.22 -9.34 -3.11
CA ALA A 255 -9.09 -10.04 -4.38
C ALA A 255 -10.36 -9.88 -5.22
N ILE A 256 -10.25 -10.07 -6.52
CA ILE A 256 -11.35 -9.95 -7.47
C ILE A 256 -11.66 -11.34 -8.02
N ASP A 257 -12.92 -11.76 -7.96
CA ASP A 257 -13.36 -13.06 -8.50
C ASP A 257 -13.66 -13.00 -10.01
N SER A 258 -14.00 -14.14 -10.61
CA SER A 258 -14.32 -14.22 -12.04
C SER A 258 -15.56 -13.42 -12.45
N ASP A 259 -16.46 -13.17 -11.51
CA ASP A 259 -17.68 -12.39 -11.73
C ASP A 259 -17.45 -10.90 -11.44
N LYS A 260 -16.19 -10.51 -11.15
CA LYS A 260 -15.75 -9.16 -10.83
C LYS A 260 -16.23 -8.63 -9.47
N ASN A 261 -16.72 -9.48 -8.59
CA ASN A 261 -16.93 -9.07 -7.20
C ASN A 261 -15.60 -8.84 -6.50
N VAL A 262 -15.54 -7.85 -5.64
CA VAL A 262 -14.36 -7.57 -4.82
C VAL A 262 -14.55 -8.19 -3.44
N TRP A 263 -13.65 -9.09 -3.08
CA TRP A 263 -13.61 -9.76 -1.79
C TRP A 263 -12.51 -9.14 -0.94
N TYR A 264 -12.84 -8.70 0.27
CA TYR A 264 -11.87 -8.06 1.17
C TYR A 264 -12.16 -8.39 2.63
N THR A 265 -11.19 -8.12 3.49
CA THR A 265 -11.30 -8.40 4.93
C THR A 265 -11.41 -7.12 5.73
N ASN A 266 -12.33 -7.12 6.70
CA ASN A 266 -12.36 -6.15 7.78
C ASN A 266 -12.15 -6.86 9.11
N TRP A 267 -11.22 -6.40 9.91
CA TRP A 267 -10.96 -7.01 11.21
C TRP A 267 -10.41 -5.98 12.21
N VAL A 268 -10.57 -6.29 13.48
CA VAL A 268 -10.02 -5.50 14.58
C VAL A 268 -8.98 -6.31 15.36
N PRO A 269 -7.97 -5.69 15.99
CA PRO A 269 -6.92 -6.40 16.73
C PRO A 269 -7.42 -7.32 17.86
N SER A 270 -8.66 -7.14 18.32
CA SER A 270 -9.31 -8.04 19.29
C SER A 270 -9.65 -9.43 18.75
N GLY A 271 -9.38 -9.70 17.46
CA GLY A 271 -9.62 -10.99 16.82
C GLY A 271 -11.03 -11.19 16.29
N GLN A 272 -11.79 -10.12 16.15
CA GLN A 272 -13.07 -10.13 15.43
C GLN A 272 -12.88 -9.62 14.00
N GLY A 273 -13.58 -10.22 13.06
CA GLY A 273 -13.51 -9.81 11.69
C GLY A 273 -14.54 -10.47 10.81
N ILE A 274 -14.63 -9.97 9.61
CA ILE A 274 -15.54 -10.41 8.56
C ILE A 274 -14.84 -10.48 7.21
N LEU A 275 -15.25 -11.42 6.39
CA LEU A 275 -15.00 -11.44 4.96
C LEU A 275 -16.15 -10.71 4.28
N VAL A 276 -15.84 -9.72 3.48
CA VAL A 276 -16.81 -8.89 2.79
C VAL A 276 -16.77 -9.19 1.30
N LYS A 277 -17.93 -9.29 0.68
CA LYS A 277 -18.12 -9.34 -0.76
C LYS A 277 -18.80 -8.06 -1.21
N PHE A 278 -18.22 -7.37 -2.15
CA PHE A 278 -18.82 -6.21 -2.81
C PHE A 278 -19.18 -6.55 -4.25
N ASP A 279 -20.47 -6.45 -4.57
CA ASP A 279 -20.99 -6.58 -5.93
C ASP A 279 -20.63 -5.34 -6.76
N TYR A 280 -19.37 -5.28 -7.19
CA TYR A 280 -18.84 -4.18 -7.98
C TYR A 280 -19.56 -4.01 -9.32
N PRO A 281 -19.82 -5.06 -10.13
CA PRO A 281 -20.56 -4.92 -11.37
C PRO A 281 -22.00 -4.41 -11.18
N GLY A 282 -22.69 -4.90 -10.16
CA GLY A 282 -24.05 -4.43 -9.83
C GLY A 282 -24.08 -2.96 -9.47
N TYR A 283 -23.13 -2.52 -8.66
CA TYR A 283 -22.96 -1.10 -8.31
C TYR A 283 -22.64 -0.24 -9.53
N GLU A 284 -21.65 -0.61 -10.34
CA GLU A 284 -21.29 0.12 -11.56
C GLU A 284 -22.46 0.22 -12.54
N PHE A 285 -23.18 -0.88 -12.75
CA PHE A 285 -24.36 -0.88 -13.61
C PHE A 285 -25.42 0.08 -13.12
N GLN A 286 -25.75 0.09 -11.84
CA GLN A 286 -26.79 0.97 -11.29
C GLN A 286 -26.33 2.44 -11.25
N SER A 287 -25.05 2.69 -10.95
CA SER A 287 -24.49 4.05 -10.91
C SER A 287 -24.51 4.74 -12.28
N THR A 288 -24.45 3.98 -13.38
CA THR A 288 -24.50 4.51 -14.76
C THR A 288 -25.91 4.79 -15.28
N GLN A 289 -26.97 4.32 -14.61
CA GLN A 289 -28.35 4.49 -15.08
C GLN A 289 -28.94 5.91 -14.89
N GLY A 290 -28.14 6.87 -14.43
CA GLY A 290 -28.40 8.31 -14.52
C GLY A 290 -29.57 8.89 -13.71
N GLU A 291 -30.59 8.13 -13.40
CA GLU A 291 -31.76 8.57 -12.62
C GLU A 291 -31.75 8.12 -11.15
N VAL A 292 -30.84 7.22 -10.79
CA VAL A 292 -30.88 6.49 -9.50
C VAL A 292 -29.81 6.95 -8.50
N THR A 293 -28.91 7.85 -8.87
CA THR A 293 -27.77 8.26 -8.02
C THR A 293 -28.17 8.94 -6.71
N GLN A 294 -29.37 9.43 -6.55
CA GLN A 294 -29.84 10.08 -5.30
C GLN A 294 -30.26 9.09 -4.20
N GLY A 295 -30.29 7.79 -4.46
CA GLY A 295 -30.70 6.81 -3.46
C GLY A 295 -29.85 5.56 -3.42
N LEU A 296 -28.76 5.51 -4.22
CA LEU A 296 -27.89 4.37 -4.27
C LEU A 296 -26.96 4.36 -3.05
N LEU A 297 -27.11 3.37 -2.21
CA LEU A 297 -26.24 3.19 -1.04
C LEU A 297 -25.23 2.08 -1.32
N LEU A 298 -23.95 2.34 -1.14
CA LEU A 298 -22.87 1.34 -1.31
C LEU A 298 -23.14 0.06 -0.50
N GLN A 299 -23.70 0.20 0.68
CA GLN A 299 -24.05 -0.92 1.56
C GLN A 299 -25.08 -1.90 0.97
N ASP A 300 -25.87 -1.49 -0.03
CA ASP A 300 -26.85 -2.36 -0.69
C ASP A 300 -26.20 -3.40 -1.62
N PHE A 301 -24.91 -3.21 -1.89
CA PHE A 301 -24.08 -4.09 -2.72
C PHE A 301 -23.06 -4.89 -1.92
N VAL A 302 -23.16 -4.89 -0.59
CA VAL A 302 -22.21 -5.52 0.32
C VAL A 302 -22.86 -6.67 1.06
N GLU A 303 -22.25 -7.85 0.96
CA GLU A 303 -22.53 -9.03 1.78
C GLU A 303 -21.33 -9.31 2.68
N TRP A 304 -21.53 -9.83 3.89
CA TRP A 304 -20.43 -10.17 4.78
C TRP A 304 -20.63 -11.48 5.53
N TYR A 305 -19.51 -12.10 5.87
CA TYR A 305 -19.45 -13.40 6.55
C TYR A 305 -18.52 -13.32 7.74
N ASN A 306 -18.99 -13.70 8.91
CA ASN A 306 -18.19 -13.66 10.14
C ASN A 306 -17.02 -14.65 10.06
N PHE A 307 -15.85 -14.27 10.54
CA PHE A 307 -14.71 -15.16 10.61
C PHE A 307 -14.97 -16.37 11.49
N PRO A 308 -14.51 -17.55 11.09
CA PRO A 308 -14.56 -18.74 11.92
C PRO A 308 -13.54 -18.65 13.06
N ALA A 309 -13.72 -19.49 14.08
CA ALA A 309 -12.79 -19.57 15.20
C ALA A 309 -11.34 -19.86 14.73
N GLY A 310 -10.41 -19.01 15.14
CA GLY A 310 -8.99 -19.13 14.84
C GLY A 310 -8.53 -18.36 13.59
N LEU A 311 -9.41 -17.67 12.88
CA LEU A 311 -9.06 -16.65 11.89
C LEU A 311 -9.16 -15.29 12.58
N THR A 312 -8.05 -14.57 12.67
CA THR A 312 -7.97 -13.34 13.49
C THR A 312 -7.39 -12.15 12.75
N THR A 313 -6.33 -12.35 11.97
CA THR A 313 -5.60 -11.29 11.27
C THR A 313 -5.28 -11.71 9.83
N PRO A 314 -6.29 -11.86 8.96
CA PRO A 314 -6.06 -12.26 7.58
C PRO A 314 -5.51 -11.11 6.76
N ASN A 315 -4.20 -11.12 6.51
CA ASN A 315 -3.52 -10.11 5.70
C ASN A 315 -3.26 -10.55 4.26
N GLY A 316 -3.72 -11.73 3.87
CA GLY A 316 -3.65 -12.20 2.49
C GLY A 316 -5.00 -12.72 2.03
N VAL A 317 -5.48 -12.22 0.89
CA VAL A 317 -6.71 -12.66 0.22
C VAL A 317 -6.41 -13.04 -1.23
N ALA A 318 -6.86 -14.21 -1.65
CA ALA A 318 -6.74 -14.65 -3.04
C ALA A 318 -7.96 -15.43 -3.48
N VAL A 319 -8.28 -15.38 -4.78
CA VAL A 319 -9.30 -16.22 -5.38
C VAL A 319 -8.63 -17.45 -6.01
N GLY A 320 -9.03 -18.64 -5.59
CA GLY A 320 -8.55 -19.89 -6.15
C GLY A 320 -9.16 -20.23 -7.52
N PRO A 321 -8.56 -21.15 -8.27
CA PRO A 321 -9.12 -21.61 -9.54
C PRO A 321 -10.53 -22.22 -9.43
N ASP A 322 -10.88 -22.70 -8.24
CA ASP A 322 -12.20 -23.25 -7.89
C ASP A 322 -13.18 -22.14 -7.42
N GLN A 323 -12.79 -20.88 -7.52
CA GLN A 323 -13.55 -19.70 -7.09
C GLN A 323 -13.78 -19.63 -5.58
N LYS A 324 -13.01 -20.37 -4.78
CA LYS A 324 -12.97 -20.17 -3.33
C LYS A 324 -12.08 -19.00 -2.98
N ILE A 325 -12.44 -18.33 -1.90
CA ILE A 325 -11.66 -17.22 -1.35
C ILE A 325 -10.68 -17.77 -0.32
N TRP A 326 -9.40 -17.61 -0.56
CA TRP A 326 -8.34 -18.07 0.31
C TRP A 326 -7.84 -16.94 1.18
N LEU A 327 -7.67 -17.24 2.48
CA LEU A 327 -7.28 -16.27 3.50
C LEU A 327 -6.05 -16.80 4.26
N ALA A 328 -5.00 -15.99 4.33
CA ALA A 328 -3.81 -16.27 5.11
C ALA A 328 -3.82 -15.47 6.43
N ASP A 329 -3.82 -16.14 7.56
CA ASP A 329 -3.80 -15.53 8.89
C ASP A 329 -2.36 -15.31 9.36
N THR A 330 -1.97 -14.05 9.58
CA THR A 330 -0.60 -13.70 9.97
C THR A 330 -0.29 -13.95 11.45
N SER A 331 -1.29 -14.10 12.30
CA SER A 331 -1.11 -14.35 13.74
C SER A 331 -1.09 -15.84 14.10
N SER A 332 -1.30 -16.72 13.13
CA SER A 332 -1.33 -18.16 13.35
C SER A 332 -0.68 -18.93 12.20
N ASN A 333 -0.53 -20.25 12.35
CA ASN A 333 -0.06 -21.16 11.30
C ASN A 333 -1.20 -21.69 10.43
N TYR A 334 -2.29 -20.93 10.31
CA TYR A 334 -3.47 -21.39 9.61
C TYR A 334 -3.71 -20.59 8.35
N PHE A 335 -4.29 -21.23 7.38
CA PHE A 335 -4.99 -20.57 6.31
C PHE A 335 -6.38 -21.16 6.15
N PHE A 336 -7.25 -20.42 5.50
CA PHE A 336 -8.65 -20.78 5.37
C PHE A 336 -9.09 -20.65 3.91
N SER A 337 -10.06 -21.43 3.51
CA SER A 337 -10.85 -21.14 2.32
C SER A 337 -12.29 -20.90 2.69
N PHE A 338 -12.94 -19.99 2.00
CA PHE A 338 -14.36 -19.73 2.03
C PHE A 338 -14.98 -20.16 0.70
N ASP A 339 -16.01 -20.96 0.74
CA ASP A 339 -16.75 -21.37 -0.47
C ASP A 339 -18.00 -20.50 -0.61
N PRO A 340 -18.05 -19.58 -1.62
CA PRO A 340 -19.19 -18.68 -1.79
C PRO A 340 -20.52 -19.40 -2.10
N LYS A 341 -20.49 -20.67 -2.54
CA LYS A 341 -21.69 -21.44 -2.87
C LYS A 341 -22.35 -22.06 -1.65
N THR A 342 -21.55 -22.44 -0.66
CA THR A 342 -22.05 -23.07 0.58
C THR A 342 -22.00 -22.15 1.76
N GLU A 343 -21.32 -21.00 1.63
CA GLU A 343 -21.04 -20.02 2.67
C GLU A 343 -20.27 -20.61 3.86
N GLU A 344 -19.43 -21.62 3.59
CA GLU A 344 -18.69 -22.35 4.61
C GLU A 344 -17.18 -22.05 4.55
N PHE A 345 -16.59 -21.89 5.73
CA PHE A 345 -15.14 -21.82 5.88
C PHE A 345 -14.54 -23.20 6.12
N THR A 346 -13.40 -23.46 5.50
CA THR A 346 -12.57 -24.63 5.77
C THR A 346 -11.21 -24.17 6.28
N LYS A 347 -10.78 -24.71 7.42
CA LYS A 347 -9.49 -24.42 8.05
C LYS A 347 -8.43 -25.42 7.63
N TYR A 348 -7.23 -24.93 7.31
CA TYR A 348 -6.05 -25.71 7.00
C TYR A 348 -4.93 -25.41 7.98
N VAL A 349 -4.17 -26.43 8.32
CA VAL A 349 -2.99 -26.33 9.23
C VAL A 349 -1.76 -26.57 8.39
N THR A 350 -0.76 -25.70 8.47
CA THR A 350 0.53 -25.84 7.81
C THR A 350 1.51 -26.68 8.64
#